data_da4c582fceede097f578c31b5283e848
#
_entry.id   da4c582fceede097f578c31b5283e848
#
_cell.length_a   1.000
_cell.length_b   1.000
_cell.length_c   1.000
_cell.angle_alpha   90.00
_cell.angle_beta   90.00
_cell.angle_gamma   90.00
#
_symmetry.space_group_name_H-M   'P 1'
#
loop_
_entity.id
_entity.type
_entity.pdbx_description
1 polymer ?
#
loop_
_entity_poly.entity_id
_entity_poly.type
_entity_poly.pdbx_seq_one_letter_code
_entity_poly.pdbx_strand_id
1 'polypeptide(L)'
;MHKVLPLARPTPFTLPHLYALSIDTSIQAGFPSPAEDHSAKRIDVLEKLIRHPQATYQMRVKGDSMRDEGIFDGDIILIDRAITPRNGHIVVAEIDGEFLVKKFVLRQGRMKLKAGNPTFADIIPKDGQTLTIWGVVLTAFKQFQI
;
A
#
# COMPACT_ATOMS: atom_id res chain seq x y z
N MET A 1 -25.82 6.36 13.93
CA MET A 1 -25.42 5.59 12.76
C MET A 1 -24.70 6.52 11.79
N HIS A 2 -23.39 6.53 11.87
CA HIS A 2 -22.61 7.34 10.93
C HIS A 2 -22.69 6.68 9.56
N LYS A 3 -23.43 7.32 8.64
CA LYS A 3 -23.28 7.02 7.24
C LYS A 3 -21.85 7.41 6.86
N VAL A 4 -20.97 6.45 6.88
CA VAL A 4 -19.69 6.65 6.18
C VAL A 4 -20.07 6.91 4.73
N LEU A 5 -19.95 8.17 4.33
CA LEU A 5 -20.08 8.49 2.92
C LEU A 5 -19.10 7.61 2.16
N PRO A 6 -19.52 6.96 1.09
CA PRO A 6 -18.63 6.17 0.25
C PRO A 6 -17.72 7.11 -0.55
N LEU A 7 -17.06 8.04 0.13
CA LEU A 7 -16.17 9.04 -0.46
C LEU A 7 -14.89 8.40 -1.01
N ALA A 8 -14.71 7.14 -0.77
CA ALA A 8 -13.56 6.44 -1.28
C ALA A 8 -13.96 5.06 -1.76
N ARG A 9 -14.90 4.97 -2.65
CA ARG A 9 -14.92 3.80 -3.52
C ARG A 9 -13.63 3.86 -4.31
N PRO A 10 -12.74 2.89 -4.14
CA PRO A 10 -11.51 2.86 -4.89
C PRO A 10 -11.84 2.92 -6.38
N THR A 11 -11.20 3.81 -7.07
CA THR A 11 -11.36 3.93 -8.53
C THR A 11 -10.34 3.02 -9.19
N PRO A 12 -10.72 2.18 -10.15
CA PRO A 12 -9.76 1.40 -10.91
C PRO A 12 -8.72 2.32 -11.53
N PHE A 13 -7.46 1.97 -11.37
CA PHE A 13 -6.37 2.73 -11.93
C PHE A 13 -6.33 2.47 -13.44
N THR A 14 -6.83 3.42 -14.24
CA THR A 14 -6.71 3.38 -15.68
C THR A 14 -5.32 3.87 -16.09
N LEU A 15 -4.55 3.00 -16.70
CA LEU A 15 -3.18 3.27 -17.09
C LEU A 15 -3.07 4.23 -18.27
N PRO A 16 -2.68 5.49 -18.06
CA PRO A 16 -1.82 6.14 -19.02
C PRO A 16 -0.39 5.66 -18.78
N HIS A 17 0.38 5.53 -19.84
CA HIS A 17 1.83 5.30 -19.70
C HIS A 17 2.48 6.49 -19.01
N LEU A 18 3.30 6.23 -18.02
CA LEU A 18 4.10 7.24 -17.34
C LEU A 18 5.57 6.91 -17.52
N TYR A 19 6.24 7.67 -18.36
CA TYR A 19 7.64 7.46 -18.67
C TYR A 19 8.55 8.33 -17.83
N ALA A 20 9.65 7.77 -17.38
CA ALA A 20 10.76 8.46 -16.77
C ALA A 20 12.08 7.91 -17.29
N LEU A 21 13.12 8.71 -17.22
CA LEU A 21 14.47 8.23 -17.49
C LEU A 21 15.01 7.56 -16.23
N SER A 22 15.33 6.29 -16.33
CA SER A 22 15.96 5.54 -15.24
C SER A 22 17.47 5.58 -15.41
N ILE A 23 18.15 6.02 -14.38
CA ILE A 23 19.62 5.98 -14.31
C ILE A 23 19.99 4.66 -13.63
N ASP A 24 20.81 3.87 -14.33
CA ASP A 24 21.21 2.53 -13.87
C ASP A 24 22.31 2.63 -12.80
N THR A 25 21.94 3.21 -11.67
CA THR A 25 22.79 3.29 -10.47
C THR A 25 21.93 3.44 -9.23
N SER A 26 22.49 3.12 -8.09
CA SER A 26 21.88 3.43 -6.80
C SER A 26 22.48 4.71 -6.24
N ILE A 27 21.66 5.46 -5.52
CA ILE A 27 22.12 6.62 -4.76
C ILE A 27 22.23 6.24 -3.27
N GLN A 28 23.32 6.64 -2.64
CA GLN A 28 23.51 6.41 -1.21
C GLN A 28 22.71 7.40 -0.38
N ALA A 29 22.00 6.89 0.62
CA ALA A 29 21.26 7.74 1.55
C ALA A 29 22.12 8.23 2.73
N GLY A 30 23.17 7.51 3.07
CA GLY A 30 24.08 7.85 4.17
C GLY A 30 25.35 8.55 3.71
N PHE A 31 26.23 7.81 3.05
CA PHE A 31 27.51 8.35 2.54
C PHE A 31 27.40 8.70 1.06
N PRO A 32 28.05 9.79 0.61
CA PRO A 32 28.07 10.12 -0.80
C PRO A 32 28.76 9.03 -1.62
N SER A 33 28.23 8.75 -2.81
CA SER A 33 28.86 7.90 -3.81
C SER A 33 29.29 8.73 -5.01
N PRO A 34 30.36 8.31 -5.73
CA PRO A 34 30.80 9.02 -6.92
C PRO A 34 29.67 9.14 -7.94
N ALA A 35 29.49 10.33 -8.49
CA ALA A 35 28.65 10.54 -9.66
C ALA A 35 29.44 10.09 -10.90
N GLU A 36 29.09 8.93 -11.43
CA GLU A 36 29.67 8.41 -12.68
C GLU A 36 28.70 8.65 -13.82
N ASP A 37 29.23 8.66 -15.06
CA ASP A 37 28.40 8.72 -16.25
C ASP A 37 27.65 7.39 -16.43
N HIS A 38 26.40 7.36 -16.01
CA HIS A 38 25.52 6.23 -16.17
C HIS A 38 24.58 6.45 -17.34
N SER A 39 24.34 5.39 -18.10
CA SER A 39 23.36 5.44 -19.17
C SER A 39 21.95 5.58 -18.63
N ALA A 40 21.19 6.54 -19.16
CA ALA A 40 19.79 6.72 -18.85
C ALA A 40 18.93 5.86 -19.78
N LYS A 41 17.96 5.15 -19.21
CA LYS A 41 16.99 4.35 -19.95
C LYS A 41 15.58 4.85 -19.68
N ARG A 42 14.79 5.00 -20.74
CA ARG A 42 13.38 5.34 -20.59
C ARG A 42 12.60 4.13 -20.09
N ILE A 43 11.86 4.28 -19.00
CA ILE A 43 11.04 3.24 -18.43
C ILE A 43 9.61 3.72 -18.24
N ASP A 44 8.67 2.79 -18.31
CA ASP A 44 7.30 3.02 -17.86
C ASP A 44 7.22 2.70 -16.37
N VAL A 45 7.10 3.74 -15.54
CA VAL A 45 7.09 3.60 -14.08
C VAL A 45 5.87 2.83 -13.62
N LEU A 46 4.71 3.06 -14.21
CA LEU A 46 3.46 2.39 -13.81
C LEU A 46 3.48 0.91 -14.17
N GLU A 47 4.05 0.55 -15.32
CA GLU A 47 4.21 -0.86 -15.70
C GLU A 47 5.03 -1.65 -14.67
N LYS A 48 6.04 -1.03 -14.08
CA LYS A 48 6.84 -1.67 -13.03
C LYS A 48 6.10 -1.83 -11.71
N LEU A 49 5.21 -0.91 -11.39
CA LEU A 49 4.53 -0.88 -10.09
C LEU A 49 3.21 -1.64 -10.08
N ILE A 50 2.58 -1.81 -11.22
CA ILE A 50 1.25 -2.38 -11.35
C ILE A 50 1.33 -3.75 -12.03
N ARG A 51 0.86 -4.79 -11.32
CA ARG A 51 0.84 -6.17 -11.85
C ARG A 51 -0.46 -6.49 -12.58
N HIS A 52 -1.57 -6.05 -12.04
CA HIS A 52 -2.91 -6.32 -12.55
C HIS A 52 -3.66 -5.00 -12.74
N PRO A 53 -3.51 -4.34 -13.91
CA PRO A 53 -4.10 -3.01 -14.12
C PRO A 53 -5.59 -2.93 -13.87
N GLN A 54 -6.34 -3.97 -14.25
CA GLN A 54 -7.80 -4.00 -14.08
C GLN A 54 -8.25 -4.24 -12.63
N ALA A 55 -7.34 -4.67 -11.76
CA ALA A 55 -7.60 -4.97 -10.37
C ALA A 55 -6.85 -4.04 -9.40
N THR A 56 -6.20 -3.01 -9.91
CA THR A 56 -5.40 -2.06 -9.13
C THR A 56 -6.20 -0.80 -8.85
N TYR A 57 -6.21 -0.42 -7.58
CA TYR A 57 -6.94 0.74 -7.06
C TYR A 57 -5.99 1.62 -6.26
N GLN A 58 -6.35 2.88 -6.08
CA GLN A 58 -5.61 3.77 -5.20
C GLN A 58 -6.48 4.28 -4.07
N MET A 59 -5.89 4.45 -2.90
CA MET A 59 -6.49 5.09 -1.74
C MET A 59 -5.48 6.01 -1.07
N ARG A 60 -5.99 7.03 -0.37
CA ARG A 60 -5.17 7.87 0.51
C ARG A 60 -5.23 7.33 1.93
N VAL A 61 -4.07 7.24 2.56
CA VAL A 61 -3.94 6.79 3.94
C VAL A 61 -4.19 7.96 4.90
N LYS A 62 -4.93 7.69 5.95
CA LYS A 62 -5.14 8.60 7.05
C LYS A 62 -4.72 7.96 8.37
N GLY A 63 -3.91 8.67 9.12
CA GLY A 63 -3.40 8.22 10.42
C GLY A 63 -2.05 7.52 10.35
N ASP A 64 -1.51 7.17 11.52
CA ASP A 64 -0.12 6.71 11.70
C ASP A 64 0.01 5.25 12.11
N SER A 65 -1.05 4.46 11.98
CA SER A 65 -1.05 3.07 12.47
C SER A 65 -0.09 2.14 11.71
N MET A 66 0.46 2.58 10.57
CA MET A 66 1.37 1.80 9.75
C MET A 66 2.74 2.46 9.57
N ARG A 67 3.09 3.39 10.44
CA ARG A 67 4.35 4.16 10.36
C ARG A 67 5.59 3.27 10.33
N ASP A 68 5.64 2.24 11.15
CA ASP A 68 6.79 1.33 11.21
C ASP A 68 6.94 0.46 9.96
N GLU A 69 5.90 0.38 9.15
CA GLU A 69 5.92 -0.28 7.84
C GLU A 69 6.17 0.71 6.68
N GLY A 70 6.51 1.95 7.00
CA GLY A 70 6.83 2.97 5.99
C GLY A 70 5.63 3.63 5.35
N ILE A 71 4.44 3.48 5.92
CA ILE A 71 3.21 4.11 5.43
C ILE A 71 2.78 5.17 6.43
N PHE A 72 2.63 6.39 5.96
CA PHE A 72 2.35 7.57 6.78
C PHE A 72 1.04 8.23 6.38
N ASP A 73 0.52 9.05 7.28
CA ASP A 73 -0.63 9.89 7.00
C ASP A 73 -0.42 10.71 5.70
N GLY A 74 -1.41 10.70 4.82
CA GLY A 74 -1.37 11.41 3.55
C GLY A 74 -0.76 10.63 2.38
N ASP A 75 -0.13 9.50 2.63
CA ASP A 75 0.42 8.67 1.56
C ASP A 75 -0.69 8.13 0.65
N ILE A 76 -0.35 7.93 -0.61
CA ILE A 76 -1.22 7.24 -1.57
C ILE A 76 -0.72 5.82 -1.71
N ILE A 77 -1.62 4.85 -1.56
CA ILE A 77 -1.29 3.44 -1.73
C ILE A 77 -1.93 2.87 -2.99
N LEU A 78 -1.21 1.98 -3.65
CA LEU A 78 -1.74 1.14 -4.73
C LEU A 78 -2.10 -0.23 -4.17
N ILE A 79 -3.30 -0.68 -4.47
CA ILE A 79 -3.90 -1.89 -3.91
C ILE A 79 -4.29 -2.80 -5.06
N ASP A 80 -3.82 -4.03 -5.01
CA ASP A 80 -4.12 -5.05 -6.01
C ASP A 80 -5.11 -6.06 -5.43
N ARG A 81 -6.28 -6.14 -6.02
CA ARG A 81 -7.34 -7.04 -5.60
C ARG A 81 -7.23 -8.45 -6.18
N ALA A 82 -6.35 -8.66 -7.14
CA ALA A 82 -6.13 -9.97 -7.75
C ALA A 82 -5.11 -10.82 -7.00
N ILE A 83 -4.34 -10.23 -6.08
CA ILE A 83 -3.35 -10.95 -5.28
C ILE A 83 -4.02 -11.60 -4.07
N THR A 84 -3.77 -12.88 -3.88
CA THR A 84 -4.19 -13.59 -2.66
C THR A 84 -3.30 -13.17 -1.48
N PRO A 85 -3.88 -12.71 -0.37
CA PRO A 85 -3.11 -12.31 0.81
C PRO A 85 -2.29 -13.45 1.36
N ARG A 86 -1.06 -13.17 1.77
CA ARG A 86 -0.16 -14.10 2.45
C ARG A 86 0.39 -13.46 3.71
N ASN A 87 0.89 -14.30 4.61
CA ASN A 87 1.51 -13.84 5.85
C ASN A 87 2.61 -12.79 5.56
N GLY A 88 2.53 -11.64 6.23
CA GLY A 88 3.44 -10.53 6.07
C GLY A 88 3.03 -9.47 5.04
N HIS A 89 2.03 -9.72 4.21
CA HIS A 89 1.52 -8.72 3.29
C HIS A 89 0.88 -7.56 4.04
N ILE A 90 1.05 -6.36 3.49
CA ILE A 90 0.23 -5.21 3.89
C ILE A 90 -1.05 -5.26 3.09
N VAL A 91 -2.18 -5.15 3.75
CA VAL A 91 -3.50 -5.30 3.15
C VAL A 91 -4.40 -4.13 3.48
N VAL A 92 -5.38 -3.92 2.63
CA VAL A 92 -6.57 -3.15 2.98
C VAL A 92 -7.64 -4.15 3.40
N ALA A 93 -8.10 -4.02 4.62
CA ALA A 93 -9.20 -4.79 5.16
C ALA A 93 -10.46 -3.94 5.25
N GLU A 94 -11.60 -4.58 5.10
CA GLU A 94 -12.89 -3.99 5.36
C GLU A 94 -13.49 -4.65 6.60
N ILE A 95 -13.76 -3.85 7.62
CA ILE A 95 -14.36 -4.30 8.86
C ILE A 95 -15.61 -3.48 9.12
N ASP A 96 -16.77 -4.13 9.18
CA ASP A 96 -18.06 -3.48 9.42
C ASP A 96 -18.30 -2.26 8.53
N GLY A 97 -17.88 -2.35 7.25
CA GLY A 97 -18.04 -1.29 6.26
C GLY A 97 -16.93 -0.23 6.25
N GLU A 98 -15.93 -0.34 7.08
CA GLU A 98 -14.81 0.60 7.16
C GLU A 98 -13.52 -0.01 6.60
N PHE A 99 -12.73 0.80 5.89
CA PHE A 99 -11.43 0.39 5.34
C PHE A 99 -10.29 0.69 6.33
N LEU A 100 -9.40 -0.27 6.47
CA LEU A 100 -8.21 -0.18 7.31
C LEU A 100 -6.99 -0.70 6.55
N VAL A 101 -5.84 -0.08 6.74
CA VAL A 101 -4.54 -0.60 6.27
C VAL A 101 -3.86 -1.28 7.44
N LYS A 102 -3.52 -2.55 7.29
CA LYS A 102 -2.89 -3.36 8.35
C LYS A 102 -1.94 -4.38 7.74
N LYS A 103 -1.09 -4.95 8.58
CA LYS A 103 -0.27 -6.10 8.20
C LYS A 103 -1.05 -7.39 8.44
N PHE A 104 -1.15 -8.20 7.40
CA PHE A 104 -1.80 -9.49 7.46
C PHE A 104 -0.86 -10.52 8.08
N VAL A 105 -1.28 -11.10 9.19
CA VAL A 105 -0.53 -12.15 9.87
C VAL A 105 -1.38 -13.41 9.89
N LEU A 106 -0.85 -14.48 9.32
CA LEU A 106 -1.49 -15.79 9.29
C LEU A 106 -0.53 -16.81 9.89
N ARG A 107 -0.91 -17.39 11.01
CA ARG A 107 -0.14 -18.44 11.69
C ARG A 107 -1.07 -19.56 12.13
N GLN A 108 -0.73 -20.78 11.77
CA GLN A 108 -1.49 -21.99 12.17
C GLN A 108 -3.00 -21.86 11.88
N GLY A 109 -3.35 -21.33 10.70
CA GLY A 109 -4.72 -21.11 10.28
C GLY A 109 -5.44 -19.97 10.99
N ARG A 110 -4.76 -19.24 11.87
CA ARG A 110 -5.33 -18.08 12.57
C ARG A 110 -4.82 -16.78 11.94
N MET A 111 -5.77 -15.92 11.61
CA MET A 111 -5.52 -14.60 11.04
C MET A 111 -5.63 -13.52 12.10
N LYS A 112 -4.71 -12.57 12.05
CA LYS A 112 -4.87 -11.27 12.71
C LYS A 112 -4.36 -10.15 11.83
N LEU A 113 -4.83 -8.95 12.09
CA LEU A 113 -4.38 -7.72 11.45
C LEU A 113 -3.52 -6.94 12.44
N LYS A 114 -2.25 -6.78 12.10
CA LYS A 114 -1.28 -6.11 12.96
C LYS A 114 -1.04 -4.69 12.50
N ALA A 115 -1.06 -3.73 13.42
CA ALA A 115 -0.62 -2.38 13.17
C ALA A 115 0.91 -2.30 13.04
N GLY A 116 1.39 -1.40 12.24
CA GLY A 116 2.82 -1.04 12.13
C GLY A 116 3.19 0.10 13.07
N ASN A 117 2.61 0.12 14.26
CA ASN A 117 2.84 1.13 15.29
C ASN A 117 2.43 0.55 16.64
N PRO A 118 3.32 0.45 17.63
CA PRO A 118 3.04 -0.20 18.91
C PRO A 118 1.96 0.49 19.74
N THR A 119 1.59 1.73 19.44
CA THR A 119 0.49 2.42 20.13
C THR A 119 -0.90 1.97 19.67
N PHE A 120 -0.97 1.17 18.60
CA PHE A 120 -2.22 0.62 18.08
C PHE A 120 -2.29 -0.88 18.34
N ALA A 121 -3.45 -1.34 18.80
CA ALA A 121 -3.68 -2.76 19.09
C ALA A 121 -3.85 -3.58 17.81
N ASP A 122 -3.48 -4.86 17.89
CA ASP A 122 -3.80 -5.84 16.85
C ASP A 122 -5.31 -6.07 16.79
N ILE A 123 -5.81 -6.34 15.59
CA ILE A 123 -7.21 -6.67 15.38
C ILE A 123 -7.32 -8.16 15.10
N ILE A 124 -8.07 -8.85 15.97
CA ILE A 124 -8.41 -10.26 15.82
C ILE A 124 -9.89 -10.32 15.45
N PRO A 125 -10.27 -11.03 14.39
CA PRO A 125 -11.67 -11.18 14.02
C PRO A 125 -12.48 -11.76 15.18
N LYS A 126 -13.62 -11.15 15.47
CA LYS A 126 -14.56 -11.60 16.51
C LYS A 126 -15.76 -12.27 15.87
N ASP A 127 -16.41 -13.15 16.62
CA ASP A 127 -17.67 -13.77 16.19
C ASP A 127 -18.71 -12.68 15.90
N GLY A 128 -19.40 -12.81 14.77
CA GLY A 128 -20.40 -11.86 14.30
C GLY A 128 -19.84 -10.59 13.63
N GLN A 129 -18.53 -10.43 13.60
CA GLN A 129 -17.88 -9.31 12.93
C GLN A 129 -17.61 -9.66 11.46
N THR A 130 -18.01 -8.77 10.55
CA THR A 130 -17.72 -8.90 9.12
C THR A 130 -16.32 -8.33 8.85
N LEU A 131 -15.37 -9.20 8.53
CA LEU A 131 -14.02 -8.83 8.14
C LEU A 131 -13.70 -9.45 6.79
N THR A 132 -13.32 -8.62 5.85
CA THR A 132 -12.89 -9.04 4.49
C THR A 132 -11.54 -8.42 4.18
N ILE A 133 -10.62 -9.21 3.62
CA ILE A 133 -9.40 -8.65 3.02
C ILE A 133 -9.77 -8.14 1.64
N TRP A 134 -9.75 -6.83 1.49
CA TRP A 134 -10.19 -6.18 0.27
C TRP A 134 -9.14 -6.22 -0.84
N GLY A 135 -7.86 -6.10 -0.49
CA GLY A 135 -6.76 -6.18 -1.43
C GLY A 135 -5.39 -6.10 -0.76
N VAL A 136 -4.35 -6.35 -1.54
CA VAL A 136 -2.95 -6.32 -1.09
C VAL A 136 -2.30 -5.01 -1.52
N VAL A 137 -1.65 -4.33 -0.59
CA VAL A 137 -0.94 -3.09 -0.87
C VAL A 137 0.41 -3.40 -1.51
N LEU A 138 0.64 -2.86 -2.71
CA LEU A 138 1.88 -3.05 -3.46
C LEU A 138 2.89 -1.93 -3.23
N THR A 139 2.39 -0.70 -3.14
CA THR A 139 3.23 0.49 -3.20
C THR A 139 2.60 1.61 -2.38
N ALA A 140 3.43 2.39 -1.73
CA ALA A 140 3.04 3.65 -1.13
C ALA A 140 3.83 4.79 -1.78
N PHE A 141 3.16 5.88 -2.10
CA PHE A 141 3.77 7.09 -2.62
C PHE A 141 3.75 8.18 -1.57
N LYS A 142 4.89 8.80 -1.37
CA LYS A 142 5.03 10.01 -0.58
C LYS A 142 5.42 11.16 -1.50
N GLN A 143 4.61 12.20 -1.49
CA GLN A 143 4.90 13.42 -2.23
C GLN A 143 5.37 14.50 -1.27
N PHE A 144 6.52 15.08 -1.56
CA PHE A 144 7.07 16.17 -0.75
C PHE A 144 6.47 17.51 -1.20
N GLN A 145 6.40 18.44 -0.27
CA GLN A 145 6.02 19.82 -0.59
C GLN A 145 7.15 20.51 -1.36
N ILE A 146 6.79 21.25 -2.36
CA ILE A 146 7.70 22.06 -3.19
C ILE A 146 7.28 23.51 -3.18
#